data_f33cf284f60cfc22a48bdd150412eeb3
#
_entry.id   f33cf284f60cfc22a48bdd150412eeb3
#
_cell.length_a   1.000
_cell.length_b   1.000
_cell.length_c   1.000
_cell.angle_alpha   90.00
_cell.angle_beta   90.00
_cell.angle_gamma   90.00
#
_symmetry.space_group_name_H-M   'P 1'
#
loop_
_entity.id
_entity.type
_entity.pdbx_description
1 polymer ?
#
loop_
_entity_poly.entity_id
_entity_poly.type
_entity_poly.pdbx_seq_one_letter_code
_entity_poly.pdbx_strand_id
1 'polypeptide(L)'
;MSIFFSKMIGTLAVIILVAGYIGANDLLSKFYSAEQRWKYIIISGILGGIFGIYGNISGVSMPGSGAVISVRDIGPMLSGFMGGPLGGLLSGLICGYHRYTMGGITAVACIIATCTIGVLCGFITLKFYEKAIQPRNAFIIGVLMECLHLAIVLIVVKPFDTALDIVRQIAFPFVITNAVGFAFLISIMTFIERQRDITLAQSRLQSELEVASVVQHSLLPPITDTFPGRKEFEIRAIMETAKEVGGDFYDFFFVGPDKMAVIIADVSGKGVPAAMFMATAKLTLQNAIRDIPDLANAVRTANDNLCARNEADMFVTAWIGLLDIPTGEMEFVCAGHNPPVLMRSDRAEFVRVKSGLVLGGMEGIPYRKETLTLGHGDKLFLYTDGVTEAENEFHELFTEKRLGTRLDLLRDKEPEEIINSIRSDITSHVHGCEQFDDITMLCLKYN
;
A
#
# COMPACT_ATOMS: atom_id res chain seq x y z
N MET A 1 -4.67 12.52 46.71
CA MET A 1 -5.16 12.45 45.29
C MET A 1 -4.03 12.63 44.28
N SER A 2 -3.11 13.62 44.37
CA SER A 2 -2.00 13.86 43.44
C SER A 2 -1.01 12.69 43.32
N ILE A 3 -0.62 12.04 44.41
CA ILE A 3 0.29 10.90 44.46
C ILE A 3 -0.34 9.67 43.77
N PHE A 4 -1.64 9.46 43.91
CA PHE A 4 -2.35 8.36 43.22
C PHE A 4 -2.38 8.58 41.72
N PHE A 5 -2.69 9.79 41.25
CA PHE A 5 -2.67 10.13 39.81
C PHE A 5 -1.28 10.03 39.21
N SER A 6 -0.24 10.52 39.91
CA SER A 6 1.15 10.40 39.43
C SER A 6 1.60 8.95 39.26
N LYS A 7 1.26 8.08 40.22
CA LYS A 7 1.55 6.65 40.14
C LYS A 7 0.78 5.96 39.01
N MET A 8 -0.46 6.36 38.78
CA MET A 8 -1.30 5.82 37.72
C MET A 8 -0.75 6.20 36.32
N ILE A 9 -0.30 7.46 36.14
CA ILE A 9 0.35 7.89 34.89
C ILE A 9 1.66 7.12 34.64
N GLY A 10 2.48 6.96 35.68
CA GLY A 10 3.71 6.16 35.57
C GLY A 10 3.44 4.71 35.17
N THR A 11 2.39 4.10 35.75
CA THR A 11 1.97 2.74 35.39
C THR A 11 1.49 2.66 33.95
N LEU A 12 0.71 3.64 33.48
CA LEU A 12 0.25 3.72 32.10
C LEU A 12 1.43 3.83 31.10
N ALA A 13 2.42 4.65 31.43
CA ALA A 13 3.63 4.81 30.61
C ALA A 13 4.40 3.49 30.49
N VAL A 14 4.57 2.73 31.59
CA VAL A 14 5.22 1.42 31.55
C VAL A 14 4.39 0.40 30.75
N ILE A 15 3.06 0.43 30.87
CA ILE A 15 2.15 -0.41 30.07
C ILE A 15 2.37 -0.15 28.58
N ILE A 16 2.42 1.13 28.15
CA ILE A 16 2.63 1.51 26.75
C ILE A 16 4.00 1.02 26.25
N LEU A 17 5.06 1.20 27.04
CA LEU A 17 6.41 0.76 26.69
C LEU A 17 6.49 -0.77 26.52
N VAL A 18 5.88 -1.52 27.44
CA VAL A 18 5.85 -3.00 27.38
C VAL A 18 5.02 -3.47 26.18
N ALA A 19 3.86 -2.87 25.93
CA ALA A 19 3.04 -3.20 24.78
C ALA A 19 3.75 -2.88 23.45
N GLY A 20 4.43 -1.73 23.37
CA GLY A 20 5.24 -1.33 22.23
C GLY A 20 6.39 -2.30 21.96
N TYR A 21 7.10 -2.72 23.01
CA TYR A 21 8.18 -3.69 22.90
C TYR A 21 7.69 -5.07 22.40
N ILE A 22 6.57 -5.53 22.94
CA ILE A 22 5.94 -6.80 22.57
C ILE A 22 5.50 -6.76 21.10
N GLY A 23 4.83 -5.69 20.69
CA GLY A 23 4.37 -5.51 19.31
C GLY A 23 5.55 -5.40 18.30
N ALA A 24 6.59 -4.66 18.66
CA ALA A 24 7.76 -4.50 17.81
C ALA A 24 8.56 -5.78 17.56
N ASN A 25 8.52 -6.75 18.49
CA ASN A 25 9.32 -7.98 18.44
C ASN A 25 8.56 -9.23 18.02
N ASP A 26 7.32 -9.13 17.57
CA ASP A 26 6.49 -10.28 17.17
C ASP A 26 6.32 -11.36 18.25
N LEU A 27 6.37 -10.98 19.50
CA LEU A 27 6.36 -11.97 20.57
C LEU A 27 5.07 -12.81 20.59
N LEU A 28 3.95 -12.22 20.15
CA LEU A 28 2.66 -12.94 20.08
C LEU A 28 2.65 -13.98 18.94
N SER A 29 3.02 -13.59 17.71
CA SER A 29 3.02 -14.50 16.57
C SER A 29 4.05 -15.62 16.72
N LYS A 30 5.23 -15.29 17.25
CA LYS A 30 6.33 -16.24 17.50
C LYS A 30 6.02 -17.23 18.61
N PHE A 31 5.19 -16.87 19.58
CA PHE A 31 4.73 -17.79 20.62
C PHE A 31 3.96 -18.97 20.04
N TYR A 32 3.16 -18.74 19.00
CA TYR A 32 2.35 -19.77 18.34
C TYR A 32 3.14 -20.57 17.29
N SER A 33 4.32 -20.11 16.86
CA SER A 33 5.22 -20.87 15.98
C SER A 33 5.94 -21.97 16.76
N ALA A 34 5.97 -23.20 16.25
CA ALA A 34 6.48 -24.38 16.97
C ALA A 34 7.98 -24.31 17.27
N GLU A 35 8.76 -23.57 16.49
CA GLU A 35 10.22 -23.68 16.42
C GLU A 35 11.00 -23.09 17.61
N GLN A 36 10.45 -22.16 18.39
CA GLN A 36 11.13 -21.52 19.50
C GLN A 36 10.25 -21.28 20.75
N ARG A 37 9.17 -22.04 20.90
CA ARG A 37 8.14 -21.86 21.92
C ARG A 37 8.69 -21.66 23.35
N TRP A 38 9.68 -22.43 23.76
CA TRP A 38 10.25 -22.35 25.11
C TRP A 38 10.93 -21.01 25.40
N LYS A 39 11.63 -20.43 24.44
CA LYS A 39 12.25 -19.10 24.61
C LYS A 39 11.21 -18.03 24.91
N TYR A 40 10.10 -18.03 24.17
CA TYR A 40 9.04 -17.03 24.32
C TYR A 40 8.23 -17.21 25.60
N ILE A 41 8.04 -18.46 26.08
CA ILE A 41 7.48 -18.73 27.41
C ILE A 41 8.34 -18.10 28.49
N ILE A 42 9.65 -18.31 28.46
CA ILE A 42 10.58 -17.77 29.45
C ILE A 42 10.62 -16.23 29.36
N ILE A 43 10.74 -15.66 28.15
CA ILE A 43 10.80 -14.21 27.96
C ILE A 43 9.50 -13.55 28.47
N SER A 44 8.33 -14.08 28.09
CA SER A 44 7.04 -13.54 28.56
C SER A 44 6.90 -13.63 30.07
N GLY A 45 7.32 -14.77 30.67
CA GLY A 45 7.30 -14.97 32.10
C GLY A 45 8.20 -13.98 32.86
N ILE A 46 9.42 -13.75 32.37
CA ILE A 46 10.35 -12.79 32.99
C ILE A 46 9.84 -11.36 32.83
N LEU A 47 9.42 -10.93 31.62
CA LEU A 47 8.90 -9.60 31.37
C LEU A 47 7.66 -9.29 32.21
N GLY A 48 6.69 -10.21 32.25
CA GLY A 48 5.51 -10.02 33.07
C GLY A 48 5.81 -10.07 34.58
N GLY A 49 6.81 -10.88 35.00
CA GLY A 49 7.30 -10.89 36.36
C GLY A 49 7.90 -9.56 36.78
N ILE A 50 8.74 -8.95 35.94
CA ILE A 50 9.30 -7.60 36.14
C ILE A 50 8.18 -6.56 36.19
N PHE A 51 7.21 -6.66 35.28
CA PHE A 51 6.04 -5.77 35.29
C PHE A 51 5.22 -5.90 36.58
N GLY A 52 5.02 -7.13 37.06
CA GLY A 52 4.37 -7.39 38.35
C GLY A 52 5.14 -6.83 39.54
N ILE A 53 6.49 -6.91 39.53
CA ILE A 53 7.35 -6.25 40.55
C ILE A 53 7.15 -4.75 40.53
N TYR A 54 7.15 -4.11 39.34
CA TYR A 54 6.86 -2.69 39.21
C TYR A 54 5.47 -2.35 39.78
N GLY A 55 4.46 -3.19 39.49
CA GLY A 55 3.12 -3.06 40.07
C GLY A 55 3.10 -3.10 41.58
N ASN A 56 3.91 -3.96 42.20
CA ASN A 56 4.07 -4.02 43.67
C ASN A 56 4.69 -2.73 44.22
N ILE A 57 5.76 -2.21 43.60
CA ILE A 57 6.46 -1.00 44.04
C ILE A 57 5.60 0.24 43.89
N SER A 58 4.86 0.34 42.78
CA SER A 58 3.96 1.45 42.51
C SER A 58 2.65 1.40 43.33
N GLY A 59 2.37 0.28 43.99
CA GLY A 59 1.18 0.07 44.78
C GLY A 59 1.05 1.02 45.97
N VAL A 60 -0.16 1.10 46.51
CA VAL A 60 -0.51 1.91 47.68
C VAL A 60 -0.78 1.00 48.88
N SER A 61 0.04 1.11 49.91
CA SER A 61 -0.15 0.37 51.16
C SER A 61 -1.30 0.96 51.99
N MET A 62 -2.14 0.09 52.53
CA MET A 62 -3.22 0.46 53.42
C MET A 62 -2.70 0.60 54.86
N PRO A 63 -3.00 1.70 55.54
CA PRO A 63 -2.64 1.87 56.93
C PRO A 63 -3.26 0.77 57.82
N GLY A 64 -2.43 0.21 58.73
CA GLY A 64 -2.87 -0.78 59.72
C GLY A 64 -2.93 -2.23 59.31
N SER A 65 -3.12 -2.56 58.00
CA SER A 65 -3.20 -3.96 57.53
C SER A 65 -1.98 -4.44 56.75
N GLY A 66 -1.15 -3.51 56.26
CA GLY A 66 -0.06 -3.84 55.30
C GLY A 66 -0.55 -4.46 53.97
N ALA A 67 -1.86 -4.37 53.67
CA ALA A 67 -2.40 -4.73 52.38
C ALA A 67 -1.97 -3.71 51.34
N VAL A 68 -1.66 -4.17 50.12
CA VAL A 68 -1.18 -3.30 49.02
C VAL A 68 -2.14 -3.40 47.86
N ILE A 69 -2.75 -2.28 47.52
CA ILE A 69 -3.51 -2.13 46.27
C ILE A 69 -2.49 -1.90 45.15
N SER A 70 -2.42 -2.77 44.17
CA SER A 70 -1.43 -2.71 43.09
C SER A 70 -1.96 -3.26 41.79
N VAL A 71 -1.30 -2.93 40.70
CA VAL A 71 -1.58 -3.45 39.34
C VAL A 71 -0.70 -4.66 38.97
N ARG A 72 -0.14 -5.36 39.94
CA ARG A 72 0.81 -6.46 39.74
C ARG A 72 0.25 -7.62 38.93
N ASP A 73 -1.06 -7.89 39.07
CA ASP A 73 -1.70 -9.06 38.48
C ASP A 73 -1.82 -8.97 36.95
N ILE A 74 -1.73 -7.75 36.41
CA ILE A 74 -1.64 -7.50 34.96
C ILE A 74 -0.42 -8.24 34.36
N GLY A 75 0.73 -8.29 35.06
CA GLY A 75 1.92 -8.98 34.58
C GLY A 75 1.71 -10.48 34.34
N PRO A 76 1.31 -11.26 35.35
CA PRO A 76 0.95 -12.66 35.18
C PRO A 76 -0.20 -12.94 34.23
N MET A 77 -1.25 -12.09 34.20
CA MET A 77 -2.32 -12.20 33.22
C MET A 77 -1.78 -12.06 31.79
N LEU A 78 -0.95 -11.04 31.56
CA LEU A 78 -0.31 -10.83 30.26
C LEU A 78 0.63 -11.97 29.89
N SER A 79 1.46 -12.44 30.83
CA SER A 79 2.38 -13.57 30.58
C SER A 79 1.63 -14.88 30.33
N GLY A 80 0.50 -15.09 31.00
CA GLY A 80 -0.41 -16.18 30.70
C GLY A 80 -1.00 -16.05 29.30
N PHE A 81 -1.42 -14.86 28.93
CA PHE A 81 -1.94 -14.56 27.61
C PHE A 81 -0.93 -14.83 26.51
N MET A 82 0.34 -14.42 26.67
CA MET A 82 1.40 -14.56 25.68
C MET A 82 2.14 -15.89 25.75
N GLY A 83 2.53 -16.33 26.95
CA GLY A 83 3.37 -17.48 27.21
C GLY A 83 2.61 -18.72 27.67
N GLY A 84 1.28 -18.68 27.61
CA GLY A 84 0.44 -19.77 28.10
C GLY A 84 0.56 -20.00 29.62
N PRO A 85 0.03 -21.15 30.13
CA PRO A 85 0.01 -21.41 31.56
C PRO A 85 1.37 -21.39 32.26
N LEU A 86 2.42 -21.82 31.56
CA LEU A 86 3.80 -21.83 32.11
C LEU A 86 4.40 -20.42 32.17
N GLY A 87 4.15 -19.57 31.18
CA GLY A 87 4.54 -18.16 31.22
C GLY A 87 3.86 -17.40 32.33
N GLY A 88 2.57 -17.60 32.48
CA GLY A 88 1.76 -17.03 33.57
C GLY A 88 2.24 -17.50 34.96
N LEU A 89 2.56 -18.80 35.12
CA LEU A 89 3.11 -19.33 36.35
C LEU A 89 4.45 -18.72 36.70
N LEU A 90 5.36 -18.66 35.74
CA LEU A 90 6.71 -18.09 35.95
C LEU A 90 6.63 -16.61 36.37
N SER A 91 5.79 -15.83 35.68
CA SER A 91 5.54 -14.43 36.03
C SER A 91 4.94 -14.30 37.42
N GLY A 92 3.94 -15.14 37.75
CA GLY A 92 3.29 -15.18 39.07
C GLY A 92 4.25 -15.51 40.20
N LEU A 93 5.19 -16.45 39.98
CA LEU A 93 6.23 -16.80 40.96
C LEU A 93 7.21 -15.63 41.18
N ILE A 94 7.68 -14.98 40.11
CA ILE A 94 8.60 -13.84 40.21
C ILE A 94 7.98 -12.67 40.96
N CYS A 95 6.83 -12.18 40.55
CA CYS A 95 6.19 -11.03 41.20
C CYS A 95 5.55 -11.39 42.53
N GLY A 96 5.08 -12.61 42.70
CA GLY A 96 4.54 -13.11 43.98
C GLY A 96 5.63 -13.24 45.06
N TYR A 97 6.83 -13.75 44.69
CA TYR A 97 7.95 -13.78 45.63
C TYR A 97 8.35 -12.37 46.08
N HIS A 98 8.44 -11.41 45.16
CA HIS A 98 8.71 -10.02 45.53
C HIS A 98 7.59 -9.46 46.44
N ARG A 99 6.32 -9.78 46.19
CA ARG A 99 5.20 -9.39 47.10
C ARG A 99 5.37 -9.99 48.48
N TYR A 100 5.84 -11.22 48.59
CA TYR A 100 6.11 -11.87 49.87
C TYR A 100 7.19 -11.15 50.67
N THR A 101 8.30 -10.72 50.04
CA THR A 101 9.37 -9.98 50.70
C THR A 101 8.94 -8.60 51.25
N MET A 102 7.86 -8.03 50.72
CA MET A 102 7.25 -6.80 51.24
C MET A 102 6.47 -7.02 52.54
N GLY A 103 6.09 -8.27 52.88
CA GLY A 103 5.37 -8.61 54.08
C GLY A 103 3.88 -8.19 54.04
N GLY A 104 3.25 -8.23 55.20
CA GLY A 104 1.82 -7.92 55.38
C GLY A 104 0.94 -9.18 55.39
N ILE A 105 -0.26 -9.06 56.01
CA ILE A 105 -1.17 -10.17 56.29
C ILE A 105 -1.67 -10.89 55.01
N THR A 106 -1.73 -10.18 53.87
CA THR A 106 -2.18 -10.70 52.57
C THR A 106 -1.08 -11.32 51.73
N ALA A 107 0.18 -11.30 52.17
CA ALA A 107 1.33 -11.67 51.34
C ALA A 107 1.23 -13.08 50.73
N VAL A 108 0.89 -14.07 51.57
CA VAL A 108 0.76 -15.48 51.13
C VAL A 108 -0.45 -15.65 50.19
N ALA A 109 -1.59 -15.05 50.53
CA ALA A 109 -2.78 -15.09 49.68
C ALA A 109 -2.50 -14.50 48.28
N CYS A 110 -1.76 -13.42 48.23
CA CYS A 110 -1.37 -12.74 46.97
C CYS A 110 -0.49 -13.63 46.09
N ILE A 111 0.50 -14.38 46.64
CA ILE A 111 1.30 -15.29 45.82
C ILE A 111 0.42 -16.35 45.17
N ILE A 112 -0.42 -16.99 45.96
CA ILE A 112 -1.31 -18.06 45.47
C ILE A 112 -2.22 -17.49 44.39
N ALA A 113 -2.86 -16.34 44.62
CA ALA A 113 -3.76 -15.69 43.67
C ALA A 113 -3.05 -15.34 42.35
N THR A 114 -1.94 -14.67 42.44
CA THR A 114 -1.18 -14.20 41.28
C THR A 114 -0.69 -15.34 40.38
N CYS A 115 -0.20 -16.44 40.98
CA CYS A 115 0.19 -17.65 40.23
C CYS A 115 -1.06 -18.31 39.58
N THR A 116 -2.15 -18.45 40.33
CA THR A 116 -3.40 -19.06 39.82
C THR A 116 -3.97 -18.27 38.65
N ILE A 117 -4.03 -16.93 38.75
CA ILE A 117 -4.54 -16.05 37.71
C ILE A 117 -3.70 -16.19 36.43
N GLY A 118 -2.37 -16.16 36.55
CA GLY A 118 -1.46 -16.30 35.41
C GLY A 118 -1.67 -17.63 34.67
N VAL A 119 -1.80 -18.74 35.40
CA VAL A 119 -2.07 -20.08 34.85
C VAL A 119 -3.44 -20.13 34.16
N LEU A 120 -4.49 -19.62 34.80
CA LEU A 120 -5.84 -19.63 34.23
C LEU A 120 -5.96 -18.75 32.98
N CYS A 121 -5.38 -17.56 32.99
CA CYS A 121 -5.30 -16.72 31.78
C CYS A 121 -4.63 -17.47 30.63
N GLY A 122 -3.54 -18.21 30.92
CA GLY A 122 -2.89 -19.03 29.91
C GLY A 122 -3.77 -20.15 29.35
N PHE A 123 -4.55 -20.83 30.15
CA PHE A 123 -5.51 -21.84 29.66
C PHE A 123 -6.63 -21.20 28.84
N ILE A 124 -7.17 -20.04 29.27
CA ILE A 124 -8.21 -19.34 28.54
C ILE A 124 -7.69 -18.95 27.14
N THR A 125 -6.48 -18.45 27.08
CA THR A 125 -5.88 -18.04 25.79
C THR A 125 -5.62 -19.23 24.88
N LEU A 126 -5.05 -20.33 25.40
CA LEU A 126 -4.82 -21.54 24.58
C LEU A 126 -6.11 -22.09 23.95
N LYS A 127 -7.25 -21.95 24.64
CA LYS A 127 -8.52 -22.50 24.17
C LYS A 127 -9.37 -21.50 23.37
N PHE A 128 -9.26 -20.19 23.65
CA PHE A 128 -10.18 -19.17 23.16
C PHE A 128 -9.45 -17.91 22.69
N TYR A 129 -8.29 -18.06 22.05
CA TYR A 129 -7.42 -16.93 21.64
C TYR A 129 -8.18 -15.80 20.95
N GLU A 130 -8.86 -16.10 19.83
CA GLU A 130 -9.57 -15.09 19.03
C GLU A 130 -10.63 -14.30 19.82
N LYS A 131 -11.22 -14.92 20.83
CA LYS A 131 -12.18 -14.25 21.71
C LYS A 131 -11.47 -13.47 22.80
N ALA A 132 -10.39 -14.00 23.36
CA ALA A 132 -9.65 -13.40 24.46
C ALA A 132 -8.95 -12.09 24.06
N ILE A 133 -8.52 -11.95 22.79
CA ILE A 133 -7.90 -10.72 22.27
C ILE A 133 -8.88 -9.55 22.08
N GLN A 134 -10.18 -9.79 22.14
CA GLN A 134 -11.16 -8.70 22.05
C GLN A 134 -11.15 -7.87 23.35
N PRO A 135 -11.02 -6.53 23.29
CA PRO A 135 -10.91 -5.69 24.49
C PRO A 135 -12.03 -5.88 25.52
N ARG A 136 -13.25 -6.05 25.04
CA ARG A 136 -14.41 -6.34 25.89
C ARG A 136 -14.25 -7.63 26.68
N ASN A 137 -13.77 -8.68 26.02
CA ASN A 137 -13.59 -9.98 26.66
C ASN A 137 -12.36 -9.98 27.59
N ALA A 138 -11.30 -9.28 27.20
CA ALA A 138 -10.14 -9.06 28.07
C ALA A 138 -10.54 -8.33 29.37
N PHE A 139 -11.42 -7.33 29.28
CA PHE A 139 -11.98 -6.68 30.47
C PHE A 139 -12.75 -7.65 31.35
N ILE A 140 -13.63 -8.46 30.76
CA ILE A 140 -14.41 -9.48 31.53
C ILE A 140 -13.48 -10.51 32.18
N ILE A 141 -12.46 -10.97 31.45
CA ILE A 141 -11.44 -11.87 31.99
C ILE A 141 -10.72 -11.21 33.16
N GLY A 142 -10.30 -9.96 33.02
CA GLY A 142 -9.68 -9.19 34.10
C GLY A 142 -10.55 -9.11 35.32
N VAL A 143 -11.83 -8.76 35.18
CA VAL A 143 -12.79 -8.73 36.30
C VAL A 143 -12.92 -10.10 37.00
N LEU A 144 -13.07 -11.18 36.23
CA LEU A 144 -13.17 -12.52 36.77
C LEU A 144 -11.91 -12.95 37.53
N MET A 145 -10.75 -12.65 36.98
CA MET A 145 -9.46 -12.99 37.61
C MET A 145 -9.26 -12.22 38.91
N GLU A 146 -9.60 -10.94 38.95
CA GLU A 146 -9.48 -10.15 40.20
C GLU A 146 -10.54 -10.53 41.26
N CYS A 147 -11.75 -10.91 40.85
CA CYS A 147 -12.72 -11.49 41.77
C CYS A 147 -12.21 -12.82 42.39
N LEU A 148 -11.54 -13.63 41.58
CA LEU A 148 -10.88 -14.85 42.07
C LEU A 148 -9.77 -14.52 43.07
N HIS A 149 -8.95 -13.48 42.80
CA HIS A 149 -7.91 -13.02 43.73
C HIS A 149 -8.51 -12.69 45.09
N LEU A 150 -9.56 -11.86 45.10
CA LEU A 150 -10.23 -11.47 46.33
C LEU A 150 -10.85 -12.65 47.06
N ALA A 151 -11.41 -13.63 46.36
CA ALA A 151 -11.90 -14.86 46.95
C ALA A 151 -10.77 -15.66 47.63
N ILE A 152 -9.60 -15.77 46.99
CA ILE A 152 -8.42 -16.41 47.60
C ILE A 152 -7.98 -15.67 48.87
N VAL A 153 -8.00 -14.33 48.88
CA VAL A 153 -7.71 -13.54 50.07
C VAL A 153 -8.68 -13.87 51.21
N LEU A 154 -9.98 -13.96 50.96
CA LEU A 154 -11.00 -14.32 51.98
C LEU A 154 -10.78 -15.72 52.56
N ILE A 155 -10.28 -16.66 51.75
CA ILE A 155 -10.06 -18.06 52.19
C ILE A 155 -8.76 -18.17 53.01
N VAL A 156 -7.71 -17.52 52.58
CA VAL A 156 -6.34 -17.73 53.13
C VAL A 156 -6.04 -16.83 54.33
N VAL A 157 -6.53 -15.59 54.32
CA VAL A 157 -6.24 -14.63 55.41
C VAL A 157 -7.12 -14.91 56.62
N LYS A 158 -6.47 -14.93 57.79
CA LYS A 158 -7.16 -15.12 59.10
C LYS A 158 -6.78 -14.01 60.06
N PRO A 159 -7.71 -13.57 60.96
CA PRO A 159 -9.12 -13.95 61.05
C PRO A 159 -9.97 -13.47 59.85
N PHE A 160 -11.10 -14.14 59.60
CA PHE A 160 -11.97 -13.87 58.46
C PHE A 160 -12.53 -12.43 58.45
N ASP A 161 -12.88 -11.90 59.58
CA ASP A 161 -13.42 -10.52 59.70
C ASP A 161 -12.40 -9.50 59.19
N THR A 162 -11.09 -9.67 59.52
CA THR A 162 -10.03 -8.83 59.01
C THR A 162 -9.89 -8.95 57.48
N ALA A 163 -9.98 -10.17 56.94
CA ALA A 163 -9.95 -10.38 55.49
C ALA A 163 -11.15 -9.70 54.80
N LEU A 164 -12.34 -9.81 55.38
CA LEU A 164 -13.56 -9.21 54.85
C LEU A 164 -13.48 -7.67 54.84
N ASP A 165 -12.95 -7.07 55.91
CA ASP A 165 -12.78 -5.61 56.00
C ASP A 165 -11.77 -5.10 54.95
N ILE A 166 -10.67 -5.81 54.74
CA ILE A 166 -9.70 -5.48 53.69
C ILE A 166 -10.39 -5.55 52.32
N VAL A 167 -11.05 -6.67 52.00
CA VAL A 167 -11.72 -6.88 50.71
C VAL A 167 -12.78 -5.80 50.45
N ARG A 168 -13.64 -5.49 51.44
CA ARG A 168 -14.66 -4.41 51.30
C ARG A 168 -14.06 -3.04 50.93
N GLN A 169 -12.89 -2.73 51.45
CA GLN A 169 -12.24 -1.45 51.19
C GLN A 169 -11.56 -1.39 49.81
N ILE A 170 -11.00 -2.52 49.34
CA ILE A 170 -10.16 -2.51 48.10
C ILE A 170 -10.87 -3.07 46.88
N ALA A 171 -11.96 -3.84 47.02
CA ALA A 171 -12.52 -4.61 45.90
C ALA A 171 -12.80 -3.78 44.67
N PHE A 172 -13.54 -2.70 44.79
CA PHE A 172 -13.91 -1.88 43.66
C PHE A 172 -12.71 -1.26 42.93
N PRO A 173 -11.79 -0.48 43.58
CA PRO A 173 -10.64 0.13 42.89
C PRO A 173 -9.69 -0.93 42.38
N PHE A 174 -9.49 -2.04 43.11
CA PHE A 174 -8.57 -3.10 42.71
C PHE A 174 -9.02 -3.82 41.44
N VAL A 175 -10.28 -4.28 41.41
CA VAL A 175 -10.85 -5.01 40.26
C VAL A 175 -10.90 -4.12 39.04
N ILE A 176 -11.41 -2.89 39.14
CA ILE A 176 -11.57 -2.02 38.00
C ILE A 176 -10.21 -1.61 37.41
N THR A 177 -9.26 -1.22 38.28
CA THR A 177 -7.94 -0.77 37.78
C THR A 177 -7.19 -1.87 37.02
N ASN A 178 -7.17 -3.10 37.56
CA ASN A 178 -6.50 -4.21 36.90
C ASN A 178 -7.24 -4.66 35.62
N ALA A 179 -8.58 -4.75 35.66
CA ALA A 179 -9.36 -5.15 34.50
C ALA A 179 -9.26 -4.13 33.36
N VAL A 180 -9.33 -2.82 33.65
CA VAL A 180 -9.14 -1.76 32.65
C VAL A 180 -7.70 -1.77 32.12
N GLY A 181 -6.72 -1.89 33.02
CA GLY A 181 -5.30 -1.95 32.64
C GLY A 181 -4.99 -3.13 31.72
N PHE A 182 -5.51 -4.32 32.04
CA PHE A 182 -5.34 -5.51 31.21
C PHE A 182 -6.03 -5.35 29.85
N ALA A 183 -7.30 -4.91 29.83
CA ALA A 183 -8.03 -4.68 28.57
C ALA A 183 -7.36 -3.63 27.69
N PHE A 184 -6.86 -2.56 28.27
CA PHE A 184 -6.13 -1.51 27.56
C PHE A 184 -4.84 -2.02 26.96
N LEU A 185 -4.08 -2.83 27.69
CA LEU A 185 -2.86 -3.47 27.22
C LEU A 185 -3.12 -4.40 26.03
N ILE A 186 -4.14 -5.25 26.12
CA ILE A 186 -4.56 -6.13 25.03
C ILE A 186 -4.99 -5.30 23.81
N SER A 187 -5.72 -4.18 24.02
CA SER A 187 -6.13 -3.28 22.93
C SER A 187 -4.93 -2.67 22.18
N ILE A 188 -3.93 -2.20 22.92
CA ILE A 188 -2.72 -1.63 22.30
C ILE A 188 -1.97 -2.71 21.52
N MET A 189 -1.80 -3.90 22.10
CA MET A 189 -1.09 -5.00 21.44
C MET A 189 -1.78 -5.41 20.13
N THR A 190 -3.09 -5.62 20.16
CA THR A 190 -3.86 -5.99 18.97
C THR A 190 -3.91 -4.88 17.93
N PHE A 191 -3.89 -3.61 18.35
CA PHE A 191 -3.78 -2.47 17.44
C PHE A 191 -2.43 -2.47 16.72
N ILE A 192 -1.32 -2.63 17.45
CA ILE A 192 0.03 -2.66 16.84
C ILE A 192 0.17 -3.82 15.85
N GLU A 193 -0.32 -5.02 16.19
CA GLU A 193 -0.30 -6.17 15.27
C GLU A 193 -1.09 -5.90 13.99
N ARG A 194 -2.33 -5.39 14.11
CA ARG A 194 -3.14 -5.05 12.93
C ARG A 194 -2.47 -4.02 12.03
N GLN A 195 -1.89 -2.97 12.61
CA GLN A 195 -1.18 -1.95 11.83
C GLN A 195 0.01 -2.55 11.07
N ARG A 196 0.73 -3.43 11.70
CA ARG A 196 1.84 -4.12 11.07
C ARG A 196 1.41 -5.04 9.93
N ASP A 197 0.36 -5.85 10.13
CA ASP A 197 -0.17 -6.72 9.08
C ASP A 197 -0.63 -5.93 7.86
N ILE A 198 -1.28 -4.78 8.07
CA ILE A 198 -1.67 -3.85 7.00
C ILE A 198 -0.43 -3.32 6.28
N THR A 199 0.58 -2.87 7.00
CA THR A 199 1.82 -2.33 6.41
C THR A 199 2.56 -3.40 5.59
N LEU A 200 2.64 -4.64 6.10
CA LEU A 200 3.26 -5.75 5.37
C LEU A 200 2.47 -6.13 4.11
N ALA A 201 1.14 -6.14 4.18
CA ALA A 201 0.30 -6.41 3.02
C ALA A 201 0.44 -5.32 1.95
N GLN A 202 0.46 -4.05 2.36
CA GLN A 202 0.70 -2.92 1.46
C GLN A 202 2.08 -2.99 0.79
N SER A 203 3.13 -3.28 1.55
CA SER A 203 4.49 -3.42 1.01
C SER A 203 4.61 -4.57 -0.01
N ARG A 204 3.93 -5.70 0.23
CA ARG A 204 3.89 -6.81 -0.74
C ARG A 204 3.17 -6.41 -2.02
N LEU A 205 2.00 -5.79 -1.90
CA LEU A 205 1.24 -5.31 -3.05
C LEU A 205 2.04 -4.30 -3.89
N GLN A 206 2.71 -3.37 -3.22
CA GLN A 206 3.58 -2.39 -3.88
C GLN A 206 4.71 -3.07 -4.67
N SER A 207 5.36 -4.08 -4.07
CA SER A 207 6.42 -4.83 -4.76
C SER A 207 5.90 -5.63 -5.97
N GLU A 208 4.69 -6.20 -5.89
CA GLU A 208 4.06 -6.89 -7.03
C GLU A 208 3.74 -5.93 -8.17
N LEU A 209 3.26 -4.71 -7.84
CA LEU A 209 2.99 -3.67 -8.84
C LEU A 209 4.27 -3.14 -9.49
N GLU A 210 5.37 -2.98 -8.74
CA GLU A 210 6.68 -2.62 -9.31
C GLU A 210 7.16 -3.66 -10.34
N VAL A 211 6.99 -4.96 -10.05
CA VAL A 211 7.30 -6.02 -11.00
C VAL A 211 6.40 -5.92 -12.25
N ALA A 212 5.10 -5.68 -12.07
CA ALA A 212 4.16 -5.49 -13.17
C ALA A 212 4.56 -4.31 -14.06
N SER A 213 5.02 -3.20 -13.47
CA SER A 213 5.54 -2.02 -14.19
C SER A 213 6.75 -2.37 -15.05
N VAL A 214 7.71 -3.12 -14.51
CA VAL A 214 8.89 -3.58 -15.27
C VAL A 214 8.46 -4.46 -16.47
N VAL A 215 7.51 -5.36 -16.27
CA VAL A 215 6.97 -6.20 -17.35
C VAL A 215 6.27 -5.33 -18.39
N GLN A 216 5.44 -4.37 -17.98
CA GLN A 216 4.75 -3.46 -18.90
C GLN A 216 5.75 -2.66 -19.76
N HIS A 217 6.77 -2.06 -19.13
CA HIS A 217 7.79 -1.32 -19.86
C HIS A 217 8.58 -2.21 -20.84
N SER A 218 8.76 -3.47 -20.53
CA SER A 218 9.42 -4.43 -21.45
C SER A 218 8.61 -4.76 -22.71
N LEU A 219 7.31 -4.46 -22.71
CA LEU A 219 6.46 -4.60 -23.90
C LEU A 219 6.66 -3.45 -24.88
N LEU A 220 7.13 -2.28 -24.41
CA LEU A 220 7.38 -1.12 -25.28
C LEU A 220 8.69 -1.31 -26.06
N PRO A 221 8.77 -0.79 -27.29
CA PRO A 221 10.03 -0.83 -28.04
C PRO A 221 11.11 -0.03 -27.32
N PRO A 222 12.35 -0.50 -27.28
CA PRO A 222 13.47 0.25 -26.70
C PRO A 222 13.71 1.55 -27.49
N ILE A 223 14.00 2.63 -26.77
CA ILE A 223 14.12 3.97 -27.34
C ILE A 223 15.49 4.21 -27.98
N THR A 224 16.52 3.51 -27.51
CA THR A 224 17.92 3.66 -27.96
C THR A 224 18.31 2.54 -28.88
N ASP A 225 18.92 2.89 -30.06
CA ASP A 225 19.48 1.96 -31.04
C ASP A 225 18.53 0.86 -31.54
N THR A 226 17.21 1.13 -31.57
CA THR A 226 16.22 0.13 -32.02
C THR A 226 16.45 -0.31 -33.46
N PHE A 227 16.99 0.56 -34.32
CA PHE A 227 17.24 0.26 -35.72
C PHE A 227 18.66 0.66 -36.12
N PRO A 228 19.70 -0.06 -35.66
CA PRO A 228 21.07 0.25 -35.95
C PRO A 228 21.33 0.20 -37.47
N GLY A 229 21.89 1.31 -38.00
CA GLY A 229 22.19 1.43 -39.42
C GLY A 229 21.14 2.13 -40.27
N ARG A 230 19.94 2.40 -39.77
CA ARG A 230 18.91 3.23 -40.42
C ARG A 230 19.19 4.70 -40.10
N LYS A 231 19.26 5.53 -41.12
CA LYS A 231 19.50 6.98 -41.01
C LYS A 231 18.36 7.79 -41.59
N GLU A 232 17.38 7.14 -42.18
CA GLU A 232 16.27 7.74 -42.90
C GLU A 232 15.25 8.39 -41.93
N PHE A 233 15.32 8.01 -40.67
CA PHE A 233 14.46 8.57 -39.62
C PHE A 233 15.13 8.49 -38.24
N GLU A 234 14.63 9.29 -37.30
CA GLU A 234 14.95 9.20 -35.88
C GLU A 234 13.67 9.21 -35.07
N ILE A 235 13.56 8.33 -34.08
CA ILE A 235 12.40 8.23 -33.17
C ILE A 235 12.89 8.36 -31.73
N ARG A 236 12.17 9.17 -30.96
CA ARG A 236 12.27 9.24 -29.50
C ARG A 236 10.88 9.21 -28.91
N ALA A 237 10.75 8.51 -27.78
CA ALA A 237 9.48 8.42 -27.05
C ALA A 237 9.74 8.36 -25.55
N ILE A 238 8.76 8.81 -24.77
CA ILE A 238 8.71 8.59 -23.32
C ILE A 238 7.31 8.19 -22.94
N MET A 239 7.18 7.43 -21.85
CA MET A 239 5.94 7.13 -21.17
C MET A 239 6.17 7.24 -19.66
N GLU A 240 5.41 8.09 -19.00
CA GLU A 240 5.42 8.30 -17.55
C GLU A 240 4.01 8.01 -17.03
N THR A 241 3.89 6.94 -16.27
CA THR A 241 2.59 6.50 -15.74
C THR A 241 2.19 7.31 -14.51
N ALA A 242 0.93 7.64 -14.38
CA ALA A 242 0.36 8.31 -13.20
C ALA A 242 0.30 7.40 -11.97
N LYS A 243 0.25 6.07 -12.20
CA LYS A 243 0.32 5.03 -11.16
C LYS A 243 1.48 4.09 -11.47
N GLU A 244 1.63 3.04 -10.68
CA GLU A 244 2.68 2.04 -10.87
C GLU A 244 2.63 1.38 -12.26
N VAL A 245 1.43 1.25 -12.84
CA VAL A 245 1.18 0.77 -14.20
C VAL A 245 0.12 1.64 -14.87
N GLY A 246 0.24 1.86 -16.19
CA GLY A 246 -0.58 2.78 -16.97
C GLY A 246 -1.39 2.13 -18.08
N GLY A 247 -2.28 2.90 -18.69
CA GLY A 247 -3.06 2.54 -19.87
C GLY A 247 -2.39 2.92 -21.18
N ASP A 248 -1.54 3.92 -21.15
CA ASP A 248 -0.85 4.43 -22.33
C ASP A 248 0.14 3.45 -22.93
N PHE A 249 0.35 3.57 -24.23
CA PHE A 249 1.47 2.93 -24.89
C PHE A 249 1.85 3.63 -26.20
N TYR A 250 3.09 3.44 -26.60
CA TYR A 250 3.56 3.68 -27.96
C TYR A 250 4.14 2.40 -28.53
N ASP A 251 4.14 2.31 -29.86
CA ASP A 251 4.80 1.21 -30.58
C ASP A 251 5.35 1.70 -31.91
N PHE A 252 6.45 1.11 -32.36
CA PHE A 252 7.00 1.30 -33.71
C PHE A 252 7.75 0.06 -34.15
N PHE A 253 7.44 -0.39 -35.35
CA PHE A 253 7.99 -1.62 -35.91
C PHE A 253 7.93 -1.64 -37.43
N PHE A 254 8.79 -2.41 -38.06
CA PHE A 254 8.77 -2.58 -39.52
C PHE A 254 7.64 -3.48 -39.98
N VAL A 255 7.01 -3.07 -41.09
CA VAL A 255 6.05 -3.83 -41.86
C VAL A 255 6.67 -4.06 -43.24
N GLY A 256 7.42 -5.16 -43.40
CA GLY A 256 8.29 -5.36 -44.55
C GLY A 256 9.57 -4.51 -44.48
N PRO A 257 10.32 -4.39 -45.61
CA PRO A 257 11.63 -3.71 -45.62
C PRO A 257 11.55 -2.16 -45.63
N ASP A 258 10.48 -1.60 -46.20
CA ASP A 258 10.40 -0.19 -46.56
C ASP A 258 9.29 0.58 -45.85
N LYS A 259 8.47 -0.10 -45.03
CA LYS A 259 7.40 0.52 -44.27
C LYS A 259 7.60 0.38 -42.77
N MET A 260 7.26 1.43 -42.04
CA MET A 260 7.31 1.45 -40.57
C MET A 260 5.97 1.88 -39.98
N ALA A 261 5.42 1.06 -39.12
CA ALA A 261 4.26 1.40 -38.32
C ALA A 261 4.71 2.24 -37.10
N VAL A 262 3.93 3.27 -36.78
CA VAL A 262 4.08 4.11 -35.56
C VAL A 262 2.72 4.21 -34.92
N ILE A 263 2.63 3.91 -33.63
CA ILE A 263 1.40 3.89 -32.84
C ILE A 263 1.60 4.69 -31.56
N ILE A 264 0.60 5.48 -31.20
CA ILE A 264 0.43 6.01 -29.86
C ILE A 264 -1.03 5.80 -29.47
N ALA A 265 -1.27 5.39 -28.25
CA ALA A 265 -2.61 5.02 -27.79
C ALA A 265 -2.74 5.20 -26.28
N ASP A 266 -3.98 5.45 -25.86
CA ASP A 266 -4.37 5.56 -24.46
C ASP A 266 -5.62 4.69 -24.22
N VAL A 267 -5.56 3.88 -23.16
CA VAL A 267 -6.62 2.98 -22.72
C VAL A 267 -7.45 3.63 -21.64
N SER A 268 -8.75 3.60 -21.78
CA SER A 268 -9.68 4.10 -20.78
C SER A 268 -9.46 3.49 -19.40
N GLY A 269 -9.51 4.33 -18.35
CA GLY A 269 -9.27 3.90 -16.96
C GLY A 269 -7.79 3.89 -16.58
N LYS A 270 -7.46 3.39 -15.38
CA LYS A 270 -6.11 3.50 -14.82
C LYS A 270 -5.71 2.26 -14.03
N GLY A 271 -4.40 2.05 -13.86
CA GLY A 271 -3.85 0.96 -13.07
C GLY A 271 -3.93 -0.40 -13.77
N VAL A 272 -3.98 -1.48 -13.00
CA VAL A 272 -3.83 -2.86 -13.50
C VAL A 272 -4.80 -3.23 -14.62
N PRO A 273 -6.11 -2.94 -14.56
CA PRO A 273 -7.02 -3.27 -15.66
C PRO A 273 -6.61 -2.58 -16.98
N ALA A 274 -6.29 -1.29 -16.93
CA ALA A 274 -5.86 -0.52 -18.10
C ALA A 274 -4.54 -1.08 -18.68
N ALA A 275 -3.56 -1.39 -17.83
CA ALA A 275 -2.30 -2.00 -18.23
C ALA A 275 -2.46 -3.37 -18.92
N MET A 276 -3.37 -4.20 -18.45
CA MET A 276 -3.67 -5.49 -19.07
C MET A 276 -4.35 -5.32 -20.43
N PHE A 277 -5.30 -4.39 -20.53
CA PHE A 277 -5.98 -4.11 -21.80
C PHE A 277 -5.03 -3.47 -22.80
N MET A 278 -4.12 -2.60 -22.34
CA MET A 278 -3.02 -2.01 -23.12
C MET A 278 -2.17 -3.09 -23.80
N ALA A 279 -1.71 -4.08 -23.04
CA ALA A 279 -0.92 -5.19 -23.61
C ALA A 279 -1.68 -5.95 -24.69
N THR A 280 -2.98 -6.19 -24.47
CA THR A 280 -3.87 -6.86 -25.44
C THR A 280 -4.06 -5.99 -26.68
N ALA A 281 -4.34 -4.70 -26.51
CA ALA A 281 -4.55 -3.74 -27.60
C ALA A 281 -3.30 -3.60 -28.48
N LYS A 282 -2.14 -3.42 -27.83
CA LYS A 282 -0.84 -3.34 -28.51
C LYS A 282 -0.57 -4.54 -29.41
N LEU A 283 -0.68 -5.75 -28.85
CA LEU A 283 -0.43 -6.99 -29.61
C LEU A 283 -1.47 -7.20 -30.71
N THR A 284 -2.72 -6.87 -30.47
CA THR A 284 -3.81 -7.01 -31.46
C THR A 284 -3.60 -6.07 -32.63
N LEU A 285 -3.24 -4.80 -32.38
CA LEU A 285 -2.90 -3.84 -33.43
C LEU A 285 -1.65 -4.27 -34.20
N GLN A 286 -0.59 -4.67 -33.51
CA GLN A 286 0.67 -5.08 -34.13
C GLN A 286 0.45 -6.27 -35.10
N ASN A 287 -0.30 -7.28 -34.70
CA ASN A 287 -0.58 -8.43 -35.54
C ASN A 287 -1.47 -8.05 -36.74
N ALA A 288 -2.54 -7.29 -36.51
CA ALA A 288 -3.41 -6.87 -37.59
C ALA A 288 -2.69 -6.04 -38.67
N ILE A 289 -1.82 -5.11 -38.25
CA ILE A 289 -1.04 -4.27 -39.18
C ILE A 289 -0.01 -5.09 -39.97
N ARG A 290 0.58 -6.12 -39.36
CA ARG A 290 1.51 -7.01 -40.07
C ARG A 290 0.83 -7.93 -41.10
N ASP A 291 -0.38 -8.40 -40.77
CA ASP A 291 -1.07 -9.41 -41.55
C ASP A 291 -1.97 -8.81 -42.64
N ILE A 292 -2.46 -7.60 -42.48
CA ILE A 292 -3.44 -6.96 -43.38
C ILE A 292 -2.81 -5.73 -44.03
N PRO A 293 -2.62 -5.76 -45.39
CA PRO A 293 -1.93 -4.68 -46.11
C PRO A 293 -2.62 -3.32 -46.08
N ASP A 294 -3.96 -3.29 -46.03
CA ASP A 294 -4.71 -2.03 -45.92
C ASP A 294 -4.88 -1.61 -44.46
N LEU A 295 -4.32 -0.45 -44.11
CA LEU A 295 -4.27 0.04 -42.74
C LEU A 295 -5.67 0.22 -42.12
N ALA A 296 -6.66 0.70 -42.90
CA ALA A 296 -8.02 0.90 -42.37
C ALA A 296 -8.71 -0.43 -42.04
N ASN A 297 -8.49 -1.44 -42.87
CA ASN A 297 -9.00 -2.79 -42.62
C ASN A 297 -8.24 -3.48 -41.46
N ALA A 298 -6.96 -3.26 -41.32
CA ALA A 298 -6.16 -3.75 -40.19
C ALA A 298 -6.70 -3.17 -38.87
N VAL A 299 -6.91 -1.87 -38.79
CA VAL A 299 -7.44 -1.21 -37.60
C VAL A 299 -8.87 -1.67 -37.29
N ARG A 300 -9.74 -1.86 -38.30
CA ARG A 300 -11.07 -2.43 -38.12
C ARG A 300 -11.01 -3.83 -37.54
N THR A 301 -10.16 -4.70 -38.10
CA THR A 301 -10.00 -6.07 -37.61
C THR A 301 -9.47 -6.08 -36.15
N ALA A 302 -8.54 -5.21 -35.83
CA ALA A 302 -8.05 -5.04 -34.45
C ALA A 302 -9.18 -4.60 -33.52
N ASN A 303 -10.01 -3.62 -33.93
CA ASN A 303 -11.18 -3.18 -33.17
C ASN A 303 -12.15 -4.34 -32.89
N ASP A 304 -12.53 -5.08 -33.92
CA ASP A 304 -13.49 -6.19 -33.80
C ASP A 304 -12.96 -7.30 -32.86
N ASN A 305 -11.67 -7.59 -32.94
CA ASN A 305 -11.00 -8.54 -32.04
C ASN A 305 -10.95 -8.03 -30.57
N LEU A 306 -10.79 -6.73 -30.36
CA LEU A 306 -10.84 -6.14 -29.03
C LEU A 306 -12.25 -6.19 -28.45
N CYS A 307 -13.29 -5.81 -29.24
CA CYS A 307 -14.68 -5.89 -28.83
C CYS A 307 -15.10 -7.30 -28.39
N ALA A 308 -14.68 -8.34 -29.14
CA ALA A 308 -15.06 -9.73 -28.89
C ALA A 308 -14.64 -10.29 -27.52
N ARG A 309 -13.70 -9.63 -26.81
CA ARG A 309 -13.14 -10.06 -25.51
C ARG A 309 -13.15 -8.95 -24.47
N ASN A 310 -14.04 -7.99 -24.60
CA ASN A 310 -14.07 -6.78 -23.77
C ASN A 310 -15.21 -6.83 -22.74
N GLU A 311 -15.14 -7.75 -21.79
CA GLU A 311 -16.14 -7.84 -20.71
C GLU A 311 -16.07 -6.65 -19.72
N ALA A 312 -14.99 -5.89 -19.74
CA ALA A 312 -14.76 -4.75 -18.85
C ALA A 312 -15.22 -3.40 -19.46
N ASP A 313 -15.83 -3.40 -20.65
CA ASP A 313 -16.25 -2.21 -21.38
C ASP A 313 -15.15 -1.14 -21.54
N MET A 314 -13.91 -1.57 -21.71
CA MET A 314 -12.76 -0.70 -21.90
C MET A 314 -12.62 -0.30 -23.37
N PHE A 315 -12.08 0.88 -23.62
CA PHE A 315 -11.80 1.34 -24.98
C PHE A 315 -10.38 1.92 -25.08
N VAL A 316 -9.91 2.07 -26.30
CA VAL A 316 -8.59 2.62 -26.58
C VAL A 316 -8.74 3.76 -27.59
N THR A 317 -8.19 4.93 -27.25
CA THR A 317 -7.94 5.95 -28.25
C THR A 317 -6.59 5.65 -28.91
N ALA A 318 -6.47 5.73 -30.21
CA ALA A 318 -5.23 5.43 -30.90
C ALA A 318 -5.02 6.28 -32.15
N TRP A 319 -3.79 6.72 -32.36
CA TRP A 319 -3.30 7.20 -33.63
C TRP A 319 -2.30 6.20 -34.21
N ILE A 320 -2.55 5.72 -35.42
CA ILE A 320 -1.79 4.66 -36.08
C ILE A 320 -1.31 5.16 -37.43
N GLY A 321 -0.01 5.28 -37.63
CA GLY A 321 0.62 5.67 -38.90
C GLY A 321 1.41 4.53 -39.52
N LEU A 322 1.46 4.48 -40.85
CA LEU A 322 2.29 3.58 -41.65
C LEU A 322 3.13 4.43 -42.62
N LEU A 323 4.39 4.66 -42.26
CA LEU A 323 5.35 5.45 -43.04
C LEU A 323 5.96 4.58 -44.14
N ASP A 324 5.86 5.02 -45.39
CA ASP A 324 6.65 4.53 -46.50
C ASP A 324 8.01 5.30 -46.47
N ILE A 325 9.07 4.60 -46.07
CA ILE A 325 10.36 5.20 -45.77
C ILE A 325 11.02 5.82 -47.00
N PRO A 326 11.02 5.18 -48.21
CA PRO A 326 11.59 5.77 -49.44
C PRO A 326 10.91 7.07 -49.87
N THR A 327 9.64 7.23 -49.64
CA THR A 327 8.86 8.37 -50.19
C THR A 327 8.52 9.43 -49.14
N GLY A 328 8.59 9.12 -47.84
CA GLY A 328 8.11 9.97 -46.78
C GLY A 328 6.60 10.09 -46.69
N GLU A 329 5.86 9.34 -47.52
CA GLU A 329 4.39 9.27 -47.45
C GLU A 329 3.95 8.45 -46.25
N MET A 330 3.03 8.97 -45.42
CA MET A 330 2.51 8.32 -44.27
C MET A 330 0.98 8.19 -44.39
N GLU A 331 0.50 6.97 -44.51
CA GLU A 331 -0.91 6.65 -44.32
C GLU A 331 -1.19 6.60 -42.82
N PHE A 332 -2.33 7.15 -42.36
CA PHE A 332 -2.70 7.06 -40.94
C PHE A 332 -4.18 6.88 -40.71
N VAL A 333 -4.51 6.36 -39.54
CA VAL A 333 -5.87 6.24 -38.99
C VAL A 333 -5.85 6.85 -37.60
N CYS A 334 -6.84 7.72 -37.30
CA CYS A 334 -7.08 8.26 -35.98
C CYS A 334 -8.38 7.66 -35.42
N ALA A 335 -8.28 6.93 -34.35
CA ALA A 335 -9.39 6.26 -33.63
C ALA A 335 -9.64 6.97 -32.29
N GLY A 336 -10.24 8.15 -32.30
CA GLY A 336 -10.59 8.90 -31.09
C GLY A 336 -9.42 9.59 -30.38
N HIS A 337 -8.23 9.60 -30.98
CA HIS A 337 -7.01 10.11 -30.33
C HIS A 337 -6.72 11.58 -30.66
N ASN A 338 -5.85 12.20 -29.88
CA ASN A 338 -5.40 13.58 -30.05
C ASN A 338 -4.72 13.80 -31.42
N PRO A 339 -4.94 14.96 -32.07
CA PRO A 339 -4.29 15.26 -33.33
C PRO A 339 -2.78 15.44 -33.18
N PRO A 340 -1.95 14.83 -34.04
CA PRO A 340 -0.51 15.04 -33.98
C PRO A 340 -0.11 16.44 -34.41
N VAL A 341 1.09 16.88 -34.03
CA VAL A 341 1.67 18.14 -34.48
C VAL A 341 2.77 17.86 -35.51
N LEU A 342 2.57 18.41 -36.73
CA LEU A 342 3.56 18.36 -37.78
C LEU A 342 4.44 19.62 -37.68
N MET A 343 5.74 19.38 -37.42
CA MET A 343 6.74 20.44 -37.26
C MET A 343 7.60 20.51 -38.52
N ARG A 344 7.46 21.59 -39.26
CA ARG A 344 8.28 21.94 -40.44
C ARG A 344 9.31 23.03 -40.10
N SER A 345 10.19 23.34 -41.04
CA SER A 345 11.20 24.39 -40.84
C SER A 345 10.58 25.80 -40.62
N ASP A 346 9.39 26.05 -41.17
CA ASP A 346 8.72 27.34 -41.11
C ASP A 346 7.68 27.44 -39.96
N ARG A 347 7.06 26.33 -39.58
CA ARG A 347 6.00 26.30 -38.55
C ARG A 347 5.75 24.92 -37.98
N ALA A 348 5.11 24.90 -36.78
CA ALA A 348 4.47 23.71 -36.22
C ALA A 348 2.94 23.87 -36.26
N GLU A 349 2.23 22.87 -36.77
CA GLU A 349 0.79 22.93 -36.92
C GLU A 349 0.13 21.58 -36.54
N PHE A 350 -1.03 21.67 -35.90
CA PHE A 350 -1.84 20.46 -35.63
C PHE A 350 -2.36 19.88 -36.95
N VAL A 351 -2.14 18.60 -37.16
CA VAL A 351 -2.67 17.90 -38.34
C VAL A 351 -4.18 17.79 -38.22
N ARG A 352 -4.91 18.27 -39.21
CA ARG A 352 -6.37 18.12 -39.24
C ARG A 352 -6.71 16.67 -39.50
N VAL A 353 -7.33 16.01 -38.53
CA VAL A 353 -7.76 14.62 -38.61
C VAL A 353 -9.29 14.52 -38.56
N LYS A 354 -9.84 13.57 -39.32
CA LYS A 354 -11.22 13.15 -39.16
C LYS A 354 -11.23 11.93 -38.25
N SER A 355 -11.31 12.18 -36.95
CA SER A 355 -11.26 11.11 -35.95
C SER A 355 -12.40 10.14 -36.13
N GLY A 356 -12.09 8.83 -36.13
CA GLY A 356 -13.05 7.73 -36.01
C GLY A 356 -13.46 7.50 -34.56
N LEU A 357 -14.28 6.46 -34.33
CA LEU A 357 -14.59 6.02 -32.98
C LEU A 357 -13.37 5.32 -32.36
N VAL A 358 -13.30 5.33 -31.05
CA VAL A 358 -12.30 4.60 -30.23
C VAL A 358 -12.33 3.09 -30.53
N LEU A 359 -11.22 2.39 -30.31
CA LEU A 359 -11.13 0.94 -30.47
C LEU A 359 -11.74 0.22 -29.26
N GLY A 360 -12.34 -0.95 -29.50
CA GLY A 360 -12.96 -1.75 -28.45
C GLY A 360 -14.36 -1.28 -28.04
N GLY A 361 -14.85 -0.16 -28.58
CA GLY A 361 -16.15 0.41 -28.19
C GLY A 361 -17.36 -0.21 -28.95
N MET A 362 -17.20 -0.56 -30.22
CA MET A 362 -18.26 -1.13 -31.05
C MET A 362 -17.69 -1.92 -32.24
N GLU A 363 -18.23 -3.11 -32.49
CA GLU A 363 -17.86 -3.93 -33.64
C GLU A 363 -18.33 -3.37 -34.99
N GLY A 364 -17.64 -3.72 -36.07
CA GLY A 364 -18.03 -3.45 -37.44
C GLY A 364 -17.90 -1.99 -37.88
N ILE A 365 -17.26 -1.14 -37.12
CA ILE A 365 -17.07 0.26 -37.46
C ILE A 365 -16.03 0.43 -38.56
N PRO A 366 -16.32 1.20 -39.62
CA PRO A 366 -15.33 1.53 -40.64
C PRO A 366 -14.38 2.64 -40.13
N TYR A 367 -13.09 2.42 -40.28
CA TYR A 367 -12.09 3.44 -40.06
C TYR A 367 -11.68 4.10 -41.38
N ARG A 368 -11.36 5.38 -41.31
CA ARG A 368 -10.92 6.14 -42.48
C ARG A 368 -9.41 6.29 -42.46
N LYS A 369 -8.79 5.98 -43.59
CA LYS A 369 -7.39 6.23 -43.86
C LYS A 369 -7.21 7.63 -44.44
N GLU A 370 -6.27 8.37 -43.91
CA GLU A 370 -5.81 9.67 -44.39
C GLU A 370 -4.31 9.59 -44.71
N THR A 371 -3.76 10.58 -45.40
CA THR A 371 -2.37 10.62 -45.80
C THR A 371 -1.73 11.96 -45.44
N LEU A 372 -0.46 11.94 -45.06
CA LEU A 372 0.38 13.11 -44.93
C LEU A 372 1.74 12.80 -45.53
N THR A 373 2.51 13.82 -45.95
CA THR A 373 3.85 13.64 -46.46
C THR A 373 4.84 14.37 -45.58
N LEU A 374 5.86 13.63 -45.14
CA LEU A 374 7.00 14.17 -44.41
C LEU A 374 8.11 14.53 -45.40
N GLY A 375 8.50 15.79 -45.40
CA GLY A 375 9.68 16.24 -46.10
C GLY A 375 10.93 15.99 -45.24
N HIS A 376 12.11 16.08 -45.89
CA HIS A 376 13.40 15.94 -45.20
C HIS A 376 13.54 16.98 -44.08
N GLY A 377 13.78 16.52 -42.85
CA GLY A 377 13.88 17.34 -41.65
C GLY A 377 12.55 17.59 -40.94
N ASP A 378 11.41 17.22 -41.53
CA ASP A 378 10.12 17.35 -40.89
C ASP A 378 10.03 16.41 -39.69
N LYS A 379 9.28 16.82 -38.64
CA LYS A 379 9.05 16.03 -37.44
C LYS A 379 7.56 15.88 -37.17
N LEU A 380 7.16 14.69 -36.76
CA LEU A 380 5.81 14.40 -36.32
C LEU A 380 5.83 14.15 -34.80
N PHE A 381 5.14 15.01 -34.05
CA PHE A 381 5.02 14.90 -32.60
C PHE A 381 3.65 14.33 -32.25
N LEU A 382 3.65 13.22 -31.53
CA LEU A 382 2.48 12.50 -31.07
C LEU A 382 2.43 12.55 -29.53
N TYR A 383 1.25 12.62 -28.94
CA TYR A 383 1.09 12.75 -27.49
C TYR A 383 -0.27 12.23 -27.04
N THR A 384 -0.37 11.79 -25.80
CA THR A 384 -1.63 11.45 -25.12
C THR A 384 -2.19 12.67 -24.38
N ASP A 385 -3.46 12.63 -24.00
CA ASP A 385 -4.17 13.75 -23.37
C ASP A 385 -3.54 14.16 -22.03
N GLY A 386 -2.88 13.25 -21.30
CA GLY A 386 -2.13 13.57 -20.09
C GLY A 386 -1.08 14.68 -20.26
N VAL A 387 -0.60 14.91 -21.50
CA VAL A 387 0.27 16.07 -21.81
C VAL A 387 -0.50 17.38 -21.72
N THR A 388 -1.67 17.45 -22.32
CA THR A 388 -2.47 18.68 -22.42
C THR A 388 -3.41 18.91 -21.25
N GLU A 389 -3.75 17.84 -20.52
CA GLU A 389 -4.57 17.84 -19.34
C GLU A 389 -3.77 17.90 -18.04
N ALA A 390 -2.43 17.96 -18.11
CA ALA A 390 -1.57 18.19 -16.94
C ALA A 390 -2.01 19.45 -16.20
N GLU A 391 -2.41 19.30 -14.93
CA GLU A 391 -3.09 20.32 -14.12
C GLU A 391 -2.16 20.89 -13.05
N ASN A 392 -2.23 22.20 -12.80
CA ASN A 392 -1.50 22.89 -11.75
C ASN A 392 -2.35 23.05 -10.48
N GLU A 393 -1.78 23.63 -9.41
CA GLU A 393 -2.46 23.90 -8.13
C GLU A 393 -3.68 24.83 -8.23
N PHE A 394 -3.84 25.56 -9.36
CA PHE A 394 -4.95 26.45 -9.64
C PHE A 394 -6.03 25.80 -10.55
N HIS A 395 -5.91 24.48 -10.80
CA HIS A 395 -6.78 23.75 -11.74
C HIS A 395 -6.71 24.25 -13.18
N GLU A 396 -5.57 24.78 -13.58
CA GLU A 396 -5.32 25.18 -14.96
C GLU A 396 -4.60 24.08 -15.72
N LEU A 397 -5.13 23.70 -16.88
CA LEU A 397 -4.55 22.69 -17.76
C LEU A 397 -3.38 23.25 -18.56
N PHE A 398 -2.42 22.39 -18.94
CA PHE A 398 -1.31 22.76 -19.82
C PHE A 398 -1.78 23.21 -21.21
N THR A 399 -2.79 22.56 -21.75
CA THR A 399 -3.54 22.86 -23.00
C THR A 399 -2.80 22.64 -24.32
N GLU A 400 -3.55 22.27 -25.39
CA GLU A 400 -3.01 22.17 -26.75
C GLU A 400 -2.37 23.47 -27.25
N LYS A 401 -2.94 24.62 -26.89
CA LYS A 401 -2.42 25.93 -27.29
C LYS A 401 -0.99 26.15 -26.75
N ARG A 402 -0.75 25.81 -25.49
CA ARG A 402 0.58 25.95 -24.89
C ARG A 402 1.54 24.94 -25.52
N LEU A 403 1.12 23.70 -25.71
CA LEU A 403 1.90 22.66 -26.40
C LEU A 403 2.32 23.12 -27.80
N GLY A 404 1.36 23.55 -28.65
CA GLY A 404 1.63 24.00 -30.02
C GLY A 404 2.59 25.17 -30.06
N THR A 405 2.42 26.15 -29.15
CA THR A 405 3.35 27.31 -29.07
C THR A 405 4.78 26.87 -28.71
N ARG A 406 4.91 25.93 -27.80
CA ARG A 406 6.24 25.42 -27.40
C ARG A 406 6.90 24.61 -28.51
N LEU A 407 6.15 23.71 -29.16
CA LEU A 407 6.65 22.93 -30.29
C LEU A 407 7.10 23.83 -31.46
N ASP A 408 6.39 24.94 -31.73
CA ASP A 408 6.82 25.91 -32.76
C ASP A 408 8.15 26.57 -32.43
N LEU A 409 8.43 26.83 -31.15
CA LEU A 409 9.73 27.34 -30.69
C LEU A 409 10.86 26.29 -30.73
N LEU A 410 10.50 25.02 -30.70
CA LEU A 410 11.44 23.89 -30.64
C LEU A 410 11.66 23.22 -32.02
N ARG A 411 11.07 23.73 -33.10
CA ARG A 411 11.08 23.07 -34.42
C ARG A 411 12.48 22.77 -34.96
N ASP A 412 13.48 23.57 -34.61
CA ASP A 412 14.88 23.40 -35.06
C ASP A 412 15.69 22.43 -34.18
N LYS A 413 15.05 21.89 -33.11
CA LYS A 413 15.67 20.96 -32.15
C LYS A 413 15.53 19.51 -32.58
N GLU A 414 16.42 18.66 -32.08
CA GLU A 414 16.37 17.23 -32.30
C GLU A 414 15.25 16.57 -31.43
N PRO A 415 14.71 15.40 -31.84
CA PRO A 415 13.59 14.73 -31.17
C PRO A 415 13.76 14.57 -29.65
N GLU A 416 14.97 14.23 -29.20
CA GLU A 416 15.27 14.07 -27.77
C GLU A 416 15.18 15.40 -27.00
N GLU A 417 15.71 16.50 -27.58
CA GLU A 417 15.65 17.83 -26.99
C GLU A 417 14.19 18.32 -26.91
N ILE A 418 13.38 18.03 -27.95
CA ILE A 418 11.95 18.39 -27.98
C ILE A 418 11.21 17.72 -26.83
N ILE A 419 11.31 16.40 -26.71
CA ILE A 419 10.62 15.61 -25.67
C ILE A 419 11.07 16.10 -24.28
N ASN A 420 12.37 16.24 -24.03
CA ASN A 420 12.89 16.69 -22.76
C ASN A 420 12.44 18.12 -22.40
N SER A 421 12.34 19.02 -23.38
CA SER A 421 11.85 20.38 -23.18
C SER A 421 10.36 20.40 -22.79
N ILE A 422 9.51 19.67 -23.51
CA ILE A 422 8.08 19.59 -23.21
C ILE A 422 7.88 18.95 -21.83
N ARG A 423 8.60 17.87 -21.52
CA ARG A 423 8.58 17.23 -20.19
C ARG A 423 8.93 18.21 -19.07
N SER A 424 9.98 19.01 -19.26
CA SER A 424 10.39 20.05 -18.29
C SER A 424 9.34 21.15 -18.14
N ASP A 425 8.69 21.56 -19.24
CA ASP A 425 7.62 22.55 -19.23
C ASP A 425 6.39 22.05 -18.47
N ILE A 426 6.00 20.78 -18.68
CA ILE A 426 4.90 20.13 -17.93
C ILE A 426 5.25 20.06 -16.44
N THR A 427 6.45 19.57 -16.08
CA THR A 427 6.90 19.49 -14.69
C THR A 427 6.88 20.86 -14.01
N SER A 428 7.31 21.91 -14.74
CA SER A 428 7.29 23.28 -14.24
C SER A 428 5.86 23.84 -14.10
N HIS A 429 4.92 23.41 -14.94
CA HIS A 429 3.53 23.83 -14.89
C HIS A 429 2.79 23.19 -13.71
N VAL A 430 3.00 21.90 -13.48
CA VAL A 430 2.33 21.10 -12.43
C VAL A 430 2.79 21.49 -11.02
N HIS A 431 3.99 22.06 -10.86
CA HIS A 431 4.54 22.56 -9.59
C HIS A 431 4.46 21.57 -8.41
N GLY A 432 4.61 20.28 -8.68
CA GLY A 432 4.60 19.22 -7.65
C GLY A 432 3.21 18.71 -7.26
N CYS A 433 2.15 19.09 -7.99
CA CYS A 433 0.86 18.40 -7.91
C CYS A 433 1.00 16.95 -8.37
N GLU A 434 0.17 16.06 -7.85
CA GLU A 434 0.13 14.67 -8.26
C GLU A 434 -0.29 14.54 -9.72
N GLN A 435 0.42 13.71 -10.48
CA GLN A 435 0.10 13.44 -11.88
C GLN A 435 -1.24 12.73 -11.99
N PHE A 436 -2.18 13.36 -12.73
CA PHE A 436 -3.54 12.82 -12.85
C PHE A 436 -3.63 11.70 -13.90
N ASP A 437 -2.97 11.84 -15.05
CA ASP A 437 -3.01 10.85 -16.12
C ASP A 437 -1.62 10.47 -16.65
N ASP A 438 -1.55 9.34 -17.38
CA ASP A 438 -0.33 8.89 -18.02
C ASP A 438 0.14 9.94 -19.05
N ILE A 439 1.44 10.21 -19.11
CA ILE A 439 2.03 11.16 -20.05
C ILE A 439 2.89 10.40 -21.04
N THR A 440 2.41 10.31 -22.27
CA THR A 440 3.15 9.64 -23.35
C THR A 440 3.41 10.60 -24.49
N MET A 441 4.65 10.67 -24.94
CA MET A 441 5.07 11.49 -26.06
C MET A 441 5.97 10.69 -27.00
N LEU A 442 5.80 10.89 -28.32
CA LEU A 442 6.65 10.31 -29.34
C LEU A 442 6.97 11.37 -30.39
N CYS A 443 8.23 11.52 -30.75
CA CYS A 443 8.70 12.41 -31.81
C CYS A 443 9.43 11.60 -32.88
N LEU A 444 8.90 11.61 -34.10
CA LEU A 444 9.49 11.00 -35.30
C LEU A 444 10.06 12.12 -36.17
N LYS A 445 11.34 12.07 -36.49
CA LYS A 445 12.00 12.94 -37.50
C LYS A 445 12.26 12.11 -38.74
N TYR A 446 11.93 12.67 -39.92
CA TYR A 446 12.23 12.09 -41.23
C TYR A 446 13.47 12.76 -41.79
N ASN A 447 14.53 11.99 -42.16
CA ASN A 447 15.84 12.51 -42.58
C ASN A 447 16.05 12.33 -44.08
#